data_0f26acd8f48a855697064a6bc034d4b6
#
_entry.id   0f26acd8f48a855697064a6bc034d4b6
#
_cell.length_a   1.000
_cell.length_b   1.000
_cell.length_c   1.000
_cell.angle_alpha   90.00
_cell.angle_beta   90.00
_cell.angle_gamma   90.00
#
_symmetry.space_group_name_H-M   'P 1'
#
loop_
_entity.id
_entity.type
_entity.pdbx_description
1 polymer ?
#
loop_
_entity_poly.entity_id
_entity_poly.type
_entity_poly.pdbx_seq_one_letter_code
_entity_poly.pdbx_strand_id
1 'polypeptide(L)'
;MSSRVADLGRAPAAMPMHVVLGLAAPNHAADAILVRQATPGDPLYHRFLSPAQARAIVSPSGARVNAVASYLARTGFTHISISRDNMLLSADGTAAVANRAFSTEIHVLASGRRHIYANAKPALVPAALRDSVVSVLGLNNYSAHIDLKKKTSVQECTEVPVLDACVLSTFGPNDFAQVYDAPATTGSNTDIAIFAEGDLTQVVADLRTQEQQSGLPAVPVNIELTGAQSGDTSNADEFDLDTQYSTGLAGNVKLLTLYDMPSLDDADLATAYDQFATDDTSKAASASFGECELLEDEAGGNTTADAIFQEAALQGQTVFASSGDDGAACLGVENGIPAGVPGVEYPASSTYVVGVGGTTLLANAGGSYYGEIGWYSGGGGQSLVEAAGSWQSGIAPLASAGLKGVPDIAMDADPDTGANVIVSGAAEEIGGTSLSSPLSLGVWARLETIHGNSLGFAAPILYKEFSDEGGTALGLPTGTTRAIGGFHDVELGGNPLPALPGWDYSTGLGTFDIGLSATDILK
;
A
#
# COMPACT_ATOMS: atom_id res chain seq x y z
N MET A 1 2.12 -10.13 -25.82
CA MET A 1 1.39 -11.37 -26.26
C MET A 1 0.65 -11.90 -25.06
N SER A 2 -0.68 -11.79 -25.02
CA SER A 2 -1.48 -12.31 -23.89
C SER A 2 -1.35 -13.83 -23.84
N SER A 3 -0.73 -14.35 -22.80
CA SER A 3 -0.67 -15.79 -22.56
C SER A 3 -2.05 -16.23 -22.07
N ARG A 4 -2.77 -17.04 -22.85
CA ARG A 4 -4.01 -17.68 -22.40
C ARG A 4 -3.69 -18.53 -21.18
N VAL A 5 -4.41 -18.34 -20.09
CA VAL A 5 -4.41 -19.25 -18.95
C VAL A 5 -5.12 -20.53 -19.41
N ALA A 6 -4.42 -21.67 -19.36
CA ALA A 6 -4.96 -22.96 -19.74
C ALA A 6 -5.19 -23.81 -18.49
N ASP A 7 -6.43 -24.29 -18.32
CA ASP A 7 -6.74 -25.25 -17.27
C ASP A 7 -6.16 -26.63 -17.60
N LEU A 8 -5.23 -27.11 -16.76
CA LEU A 8 -4.58 -28.42 -16.87
C LEU A 8 -5.35 -29.52 -16.12
N GLY A 9 -6.45 -29.16 -15.47
CA GLY A 9 -7.30 -30.07 -14.71
C GLY A 9 -7.01 -30.07 -13.22
N ARG A 10 -7.62 -31.00 -12.51
CA ARG A 10 -7.56 -31.09 -11.04
C ARG A 10 -6.14 -31.21 -10.52
N ALA A 11 -5.85 -30.45 -9.49
CA ALA A 11 -4.59 -30.54 -8.78
C ALA A 11 -4.37 -31.95 -8.18
N PRO A 12 -3.12 -32.44 -8.11
CA PRO A 12 -2.80 -33.68 -7.43
C PRO A 12 -3.36 -33.68 -6.00
N ALA A 13 -4.04 -34.75 -5.61
CA ALA A 13 -4.69 -34.86 -4.30
C ALA A 13 -3.74 -34.62 -3.11
N ALA A 14 -2.46 -34.95 -3.27
CA ALA A 14 -1.41 -34.80 -2.26
C ALA A 14 -0.65 -33.46 -2.37
N MET A 15 -1.03 -32.56 -3.29
CA MET A 15 -0.38 -31.26 -3.42
C MET A 15 -0.49 -30.50 -2.09
N PRO A 16 0.63 -30.05 -1.51
CA PRO A 16 0.59 -29.26 -0.27
C PRO A 16 -0.20 -27.97 -0.46
N MET A 17 -0.96 -27.59 0.56
CA MET A 17 -1.74 -26.37 0.61
C MET A 17 -1.53 -25.72 1.97
N HIS A 18 -1.23 -24.44 1.98
CA HIS A 18 -1.34 -23.57 3.15
C HIS A 18 -2.57 -22.72 2.97
N VAL A 19 -3.44 -22.61 3.98
CA VAL A 19 -4.63 -21.77 3.94
C VAL A 19 -4.65 -20.81 5.11
N VAL A 20 -5.09 -19.59 4.86
CA VAL A 20 -5.34 -18.59 5.88
C VAL A 20 -6.82 -18.21 5.82
N LEU A 21 -7.52 -18.34 6.94
CA LEU A 21 -8.91 -17.96 7.05
C LEU A 21 -9.01 -16.61 7.74
N GLY A 22 -9.65 -15.64 7.09
CA GLY A 22 -10.06 -14.40 7.69
C GLY A 22 -11.30 -14.60 8.55
N LEU A 23 -11.25 -14.13 9.80
CA LEU A 23 -12.29 -14.36 10.79
C LEU A 23 -13.00 -13.07 11.24
N ALA A 24 -12.55 -11.91 10.75
CA ALA A 24 -13.10 -10.59 11.05
C ALA A 24 -13.42 -9.83 9.77
N ALA A 25 -14.39 -8.96 9.84
CA ALA A 25 -14.67 -7.91 8.87
C ALA A 25 -14.59 -6.55 9.57
N PRO A 26 -14.39 -5.44 8.84
CA PRO A 26 -14.35 -4.12 9.44
C PRO A 26 -15.57 -3.81 10.31
N ASN A 27 -15.33 -3.20 11.45
CA ASN A 27 -16.39 -2.69 12.31
C ASN A 27 -16.63 -1.20 12.01
N HIS A 28 -17.44 -0.88 11.01
CA HIS A 28 -17.71 0.50 10.59
C HIS A 28 -18.25 1.41 11.71
N ALA A 29 -18.77 0.83 12.80
CA ALA A 29 -19.11 1.65 13.98
C ALA A 29 -17.87 2.20 14.70
N ALA A 30 -16.70 1.59 14.49
CA ALA A 30 -15.45 2.06 15.05
C ALA A 30 -14.82 3.20 14.22
N ASP A 31 -15.22 3.43 12.98
CA ASP A 31 -14.69 4.49 12.12
C ASP A 31 -14.88 5.87 12.74
N ALA A 32 -15.95 6.06 13.53
CA ALA A 32 -16.14 7.28 14.30
C ALA A 32 -15.03 7.54 15.32
N ILE A 33 -14.28 6.52 15.75
CA ILE A 33 -13.12 6.67 16.65
C ILE A 33 -11.98 7.31 15.87
N LEU A 34 -11.70 6.85 14.65
CA LEU A 34 -10.65 7.39 13.77
C LEU A 34 -10.85 8.89 13.53
N VAL A 35 -12.07 9.30 13.18
CA VAL A 35 -12.40 10.72 13.00
C VAL A 35 -12.16 11.52 14.28
N ARG A 36 -12.55 10.99 15.44
CA ARG A 36 -12.35 11.67 16.73
C ARG A 36 -10.89 11.76 17.13
N GLN A 37 -10.08 10.74 16.78
CA GLN A 37 -8.63 10.75 17.00
C GLN A 37 -7.92 11.83 16.17
N ALA A 38 -8.48 12.20 15.01
CA ALA A 38 -7.98 13.24 14.12
C ALA A 38 -8.64 14.62 14.36
N THR A 39 -9.63 14.75 15.26
CA THR A 39 -10.38 15.99 15.45
C THR A 39 -9.84 16.80 16.62
N PRO A 40 -9.23 18.00 16.41
CA PRO A 40 -8.78 18.89 17.48
C PRO A 40 -9.91 19.23 18.45
N GLY A 41 -9.61 19.15 19.74
CA GLY A 41 -10.57 19.43 20.81
C GLY A 41 -11.47 18.26 21.21
N ASP A 42 -11.52 17.15 20.46
CA ASP A 42 -12.18 15.92 20.91
C ASP A 42 -11.36 15.27 22.05
N PRO A 43 -12.01 14.67 23.06
CA PRO A 43 -11.30 13.95 24.11
C PRO A 43 -10.41 12.79 23.62
N LEU A 44 -10.64 12.26 22.42
CA LEU A 44 -9.83 11.23 21.80
C LEU A 44 -8.72 11.77 20.88
N TYR A 45 -8.64 13.08 20.69
CA TYR A 45 -7.62 13.69 19.83
C TYR A 45 -6.21 13.24 20.21
N HIS A 46 -5.48 12.63 19.28
CA HIS A 46 -4.16 12.01 19.45
C HIS A 46 -4.10 10.97 20.60
N ARG A 47 -5.21 10.27 20.83
CA ARG A 47 -5.28 9.18 21.79
C ARG A 47 -5.64 7.89 21.08
N PHE A 48 -4.60 7.16 20.73
CA PHE A 48 -4.76 5.89 20.03
C PHE A 48 -5.08 4.76 20.98
N LEU A 49 -5.74 3.73 20.45
CA LEU A 49 -6.06 2.56 21.25
C LEU A 49 -4.80 1.70 21.43
N SER A 50 -4.65 1.11 22.58
CA SER A 50 -3.67 0.03 22.72
C SER A 50 -4.14 -1.21 21.95
N PRO A 51 -3.22 -2.14 21.58
CA PRO A 51 -3.60 -3.38 20.89
C PRO A 51 -4.73 -4.16 21.58
N ALA A 52 -4.75 -4.18 22.92
CA ALA A 52 -5.83 -4.84 23.66
C ALA A 52 -7.19 -4.13 23.54
N GLN A 53 -7.18 -2.79 23.42
CA GLN A 53 -8.42 -2.00 23.25
C GLN A 53 -8.93 -2.11 21.82
N ALA A 54 -8.06 -2.05 20.82
CA ALA A 54 -8.42 -2.24 19.41
C ALA A 54 -9.03 -3.62 19.20
N ARG A 55 -8.36 -4.68 19.66
CA ARG A 55 -8.88 -6.06 19.61
C ARG A 55 -10.26 -6.21 20.25
N ALA A 56 -10.51 -5.56 21.37
CA ALA A 56 -11.82 -5.63 22.02
C ALA A 56 -12.96 -5.08 21.15
N ILE A 57 -12.65 -4.28 20.13
CA ILE A 57 -13.61 -3.65 19.21
C ILE A 57 -13.76 -4.46 17.92
N VAL A 58 -12.62 -4.92 17.34
CA VAL A 58 -12.59 -5.48 15.98
C VAL A 58 -12.43 -7.00 15.93
N SER A 59 -11.83 -7.63 16.95
CA SER A 59 -11.51 -9.06 16.90
C SER A 59 -12.70 -9.96 17.21
N PRO A 60 -12.78 -11.14 16.57
CA PRO A 60 -13.79 -12.14 16.88
C PRO A 60 -13.54 -12.78 18.25
N SER A 61 -14.62 -13.29 18.84
CA SER A 61 -14.53 -13.97 20.14
C SER A 61 -13.75 -15.29 20.02
N GLY A 62 -12.96 -15.65 21.05
CA GLY A 62 -12.24 -16.91 21.08
C GLY A 62 -13.14 -18.16 20.92
N ALA A 63 -14.42 -18.09 21.27
CA ALA A 63 -15.36 -19.19 21.02
C ALA A 63 -15.61 -19.43 19.52
N ARG A 64 -15.72 -18.35 18.73
CA ARG A 64 -15.86 -18.42 17.26
C ARG A 64 -14.60 -19.00 16.64
N VAL A 65 -13.44 -18.47 17.00
CA VAL A 65 -12.12 -18.91 16.51
C VAL A 65 -11.91 -20.40 16.80
N ASN A 66 -12.15 -20.84 18.03
CA ASN A 66 -12.01 -22.23 18.43
C ASN A 66 -12.98 -23.17 17.68
N ALA A 67 -14.15 -22.70 17.30
CA ALA A 67 -15.09 -23.48 16.49
C ALA A 67 -14.53 -23.73 15.08
N VAL A 68 -13.93 -22.70 14.46
CA VAL A 68 -13.26 -22.81 13.15
C VAL A 68 -12.04 -23.71 13.23
N ALA A 69 -11.16 -23.52 14.21
CA ALA A 69 -9.97 -24.37 14.43
C ALA A 69 -10.35 -25.85 14.60
N SER A 70 -11.39 -26.11 15.41
CA SER A 70 -11.91 -27.46 15.60
C SER A 70 -12.49 -28.08 14.32
N TYR A 71 -13.08 -27.26 13.46
CA TYR A 71 -13.56 -27.70 12.15
C TYR A 71 -12.40 -28.12 11.24
N LEU A 72 -11.38 -27.27 11.12
CA LEU A 72 -10.21 -27.57 10.28
C LEU A 72 -9.50 -28.85 10.75
N ALA A 73 -9.29 -29.01 12.05
CA ALA A 73 -8.70 -30.23 12.61
C ALA A 73 -9.49 -31.49 12.25
N ARG A 74 -10.84 -31.45 12.36
CA ARG A 74 -11.70 -32.59 12.00
C ARG A 74 -11.69 -32.92 10.51
N THR A 75 -11.45 -31.93 9.65
CA THR A 75 -11.40 -32.13 8.19
C THR A 75 -10.04 -32.61 7.70
N GLY A 76 -9.01 -32.58 8.56
CA GLY A 76 -7.69 -33.15 8.30
C GLY A 76 -6.58 -32.11 8.06
N PHE A 77 -6.83 -30.83 8.37
CA PHE A 77 -5.76 -29.85 8.44
C PHE A 77 -4.90 -30.06 9.70
N THR A 78 -3.63 -29.67 9.60
CA THR A 78 -2.59 -29.74 10.63
C THR A 78 -1.92 -28.39 10.82
N HIS A 79 -1.02 -28.25 11.79
CA HIS A 79 -0.29 -27.01 12.10
C HIS A 79 -1.21 -25.78 12.20
N ILE A 80 -2.37 -25.97 12.84
CA ILE A 80 -3.36 -24.91 12.98
C ILE A 80 -2.81 -23.86 13.94
N SER A 81 -2.67 -22.62 13.46
CA SER A 81 -2.23 -21.45 14.24
C SER A 81 -3.30 -20.38 14.22
N ILE A 82 -3.39 -19.61 15.30
CA ILE A 82 -4.33 -18.50 15.45
C ILE A 82 -3.49 -17.24 15.69
N SER A 83 -3.78 -16.15 14.98
CA SER A 83 -3.11 -14.87 15.17
C SER A 83 -3.35 -14.29 16.57
N ARG A 84 -2.48 -13.35 16.98
CA ARG A 84 -2.53 -12.78 18.34
C ARG A 84 -3.82 -12.02 18.64
N ASP A 85 -4.43 -11.46 17.61
CA ASP A 85 -5.68 -10.71 17.65
C ASP A 85 -6.93 -11.55 17.39
N ASN A 86 -6.77 -12.82 17.00
CA ASN A 86 -7.82 -13.74 16.56
C ASN A 86 -8.43 -13.44 15.17
N MET A 87 -7.87 -12.55 14.38
CA MET A 87 -8.43 -12.21 13.07
C MET A 87 -8.10 -13.24 12.01
N LEU A 88 -6.93 -13.91 12.13
CA LEU A 88 -6.48 -14.92 11.19
C LEU A 88 -6.36 -16.30 11.85
N LEU A 89 -6.59 -17.31 11.03
CA LEU A 89 -6.32 -18.70 11.37
C LEU A 89 -5.66 -19.40 10.20
N SER A 90 -4.39 -19.81 10.36
CA SER A 90 -3.63 -20.53 9.34
C SER A 90 -3.63 -22.05 9.59
N ALA A 91 -3.53 -22.83 8.53
CA ALA A 91 -3.45 -24.28 8.63
C ALA A 91 -2.85 -24.93 7.37
N ASP A 92 -2.13 -26.04 7.57
CA ASP A 92 -1.54 -26.83 6.49
C ASP A 92 -2.40 -28.06 6.16
N GLY A 93 -2.49 -28.35 4.86
CA GLY A 93 -3.23 -29.50 4.39
C GLY A 93 -2.76 -29.97 3.01
N THR A 94 -3.67 -30.61 2.30
CA THR A 94 -3.48 -30.98 0.90
C THR A 94 -4.66 -30.52 0.05
N ALA A 95 -4.51 -30.48 -1.27
CA ALA A 95 -5.61 -30.14 -2.18
C ALA A 95 -6.85 -31.03 -1.93
N ALA A 96 -6.66 -32.30 -1.59
CA ALA A 96 -7.78 -33.20 -1.23
C ALA A 96 -8.45 -32.80 0.09
N VAL A 97 -7.70 -32.28 1.06
CA VAL A 97 -8.24 -31.78 2.34
C VAL A 97 -8.99 -30.48 2.10
N ALA A 98 -8.40 -29.52 1.38
CA ALA A 98 -9.02 -28.24 1.04
C ALA A 98 -10.32 -28.43 0.24
N ASN A 99 -10.29 -29.25 -0.82
CA ASN A 99 -11.47 -29.56 -1.63
C ASN A 99 -12.63 -30.11 -0.81
N ARG A 100 -12.33 -31.00 0.15
CA ARG A 100 -13.34 -31.58 1.02
C ARG A 100 -13.86 -30.60 2.08
N ALA A 101 -12.93 -29.85 2.69
CA ALA A 101 -13.28 -28.90 3.76
C ALA A 101 -14.12 -27.73 3.22
N PHE A 102 -13.75 -27.20 2.08
CA PHE A 102 -14.37 -26.00 1.52
C PHE A 102 -15.34 -26.30 0.36
N SER A 103 -15.66 -27.56 0.10
CA SER A 103 -16.55 -27.98 -0.99
C SER A 103 -16.18 -27.39 -2.35
N THR A 104 -14.89 -27.19 -2.58
CA THR A 104 -14.32 -26.59 -3.78
C THR A 104 -13.58 -27.62 -4.63
N GLU A 105 -12.88 -27.19 -5.65
CA GLU A 105 -12.11 -28.04 -6.55
C GLU A 105 -10.87 -27.27 -7.03
N ILE A 106 -9.70 -27.61 -6.50
CA ILE A 106 -8.42 -26.97 -6.89
C ILE A 106 -7.96 -27.55 -8.23
N HIS A 107 -7.67 -26.64 -9.17
CA HIS A 107 -7.09 -26.95 -10.48
C HIS A 107 -5.69 -26.39 -10.60
N VAL A 108 -4.87 -27.01 -11.44
CA VAL A 108 -3.59 -26.46 -11.89
C VAL A 108 -3.84 -25.74 -13.20
N LEU A 109 -3.30 -24.53 -13.30
CA LEU A 109 -3.43 -23.67 -14.45
C LEU A 109 -2.04 -23.41 -15.04
N ALA A 110 -1.92 -23.30 -16.36
CA ALA A 110 -0.71 -22.84 -17.03
C ALA A 110 -0.88 -21.36 -17.42
N SER A 111 -0.01 -20.51 -16.88
CA SER A 111 0.11 -19.10 -17.26
C SER A 111 1.51 -18.87 -17.84
N GLY A 112 1.61 -18.86 -19.17
CA GLY A 112 2.90 -18.81 -19.83
C GLY A 112 3.79 -20.02 -19.51
N ARG A 113 4.91 -19.77 -18.82
CA ARG A 113 5.83 -20.82 -18.34
C ARG A 113 5.61 -21.24 -16.89
N ARG A 114 4.73 -20.51 -16.14
CA ARG A 114 4.43 -20.79 -14.75
C ARG A 114 3.25 -21.75 -14.64
N HIS A 115 3.28 -22.60 -13.65
CA HIS A 115 2.11 -23.36 -13.20
C HIS A 115 1.63 -22.70 -11.91
N ILE A 116 0.39 -22.25 -11.95
CA ILE A 116 -0.32 -21.72 -10.81
C ILE A 116 -1.47 -22.65 -10.47
N TYR A 117 -2.08 -22.47 -9.32
CA TYR A 117 -3.31 -23.19 -8.98
C TYR A 117 -4.40 -22.23 -8.55
N ALA A 118 -5.64 -22.63 -8.71
CA ALA A 118 -6.79 -21.90 -8.22
C ALA A 118 -7.99 -22.82 -7.99
N ASN A 119 -8.91 -22.37 -7.20
CA ASN A 119 -10.18 -23.04 -7.02
C ASN A 119 -11.11 -22.81 -8.21
N ALA A 120 -11.53 -23.85 -8.88
CA ALA A 120 -12.47 -23.81 -10.01
C ALA A 120 -13.93 -23.59 -9.57
N LYS A 121 -14.20 -23.58 -8.27
CA LYS A 121 -15.52 -23.37 -7.66
C LYS A 121 -15.34 -22.52 -6.40
N PRO A 122 -16.29 -21.63 -6.10
CA PRO A 122 -16.27 -20.86 -4.86
C PRO A 122 -16.11 -21.78 -3.64
N ALA A 123 -15.29 -21.34 -2.69
CA ALA A 123 -15.12 -22.02 -1.41
C ALA A 123 -16.39 -21.87 -0.56
N LEU A 124 -16.84 -22.94 0.06
CA LEU A 124 -18.00 -22.95 0.94
C LEU A 124 -17.62 -23.44 2.32
N VAL A 125 -17.91 -22.67 3.33
CA VAL A 125 -17.82 -23.10 4.74
C VAL A 125 -19.19 -23.63 5.22
N PRO A 126 -19.21 -24.57 6.21
CA PRO A 126 -20.46 -25.02 6.79
C PRO A 126 -21.31 -23.86 7.32
N ALA A 127 -22.65 -23.99 7.20
CA ALA A 127 -23.58 -22.95 7.63
C ALA A 127 -23.39 -22.49 9.09
N ALA A 128 -22.89 -23.39 9.97
CA ALA A 128 -22.61 -23.09 11.37
C ALA A 128 -21.35 -22.18 11.56
N LEU A 129 -20.52 -22.02 10.54
CA LEU A 129 -19.31 -21.19 10.57
C LEU A 129 -19.41 -19.95 9.67
N ARG A 130 -20.50 -19.79 8.92
CA ARG A 130 -20.68 -18.70 7.96
C ARG A 130 -20.46 -17.31 8.56
N ASP A 131 -20.92 -17.10 9.79
CA ASP A 131 -20.77 -15.82 10.49
C ASP A 131 -19.39 -15.68 11.19
N SER A 132 -18.50 -16.65 11.00
CA SER A 132 -17.20 -16.70 11.67
C SER A 132 -16.02 -16.75 10.69
N VAL A 133 -16.27 -16.94 9.41
CA VAL A 133 -15.25 -16.99 8.36
C VAL A 133 -15.68 -16.05 7.25
N VAL A 134 -14.86 -15.04 6.98
CA VAL A 134 -15.13 -14.05 5.93
C VAL A 134 -14.39 -14.38 4.64
N SER A 135 -13.21 -15.01 4.75
CA SER A 135 -12.42 -15.44 3.60
C SER A 135 -11.73 -16.79 3.83
N VAL A 136 -11.32 -17.42 2.74
CA VAL A 136 -10.43 -18.60 2.73
C VAL A 136 -9.35 -18.35 1.70
N LEU A 137 -8.23 -17.79 2.13
CA LEU A 137 -7.07 -17.44 1.31
C LEU A 137 -6.15 -18.67 1.14
N GLY A 138 -5.29 -18.65 0.11
CA GLY A 138 -4.40 -19.76 -0.22
C GLY A 138 -5.07 -20.89 -1.01
N LEU A 139 -6.31 -20.70 -1.50
CA LEU A 139 -6.95 -21.61 -2.47
C LEU A 139 -6.56 -21.32 -3.92
N ASN A 140 -5.89 -20.22 -4.14
CA ASN A 140 -5.15 -19.85 -5.32
C ASN A 140 -3.74 -19.40 -4.92
N ASN A 141 -2.83 -19.28 -5.86
CA ASN A 141 -1.54 -18.63 -5.70
C ASN A 141 -1.35 -17.59 -6.80
N TYR A 142 -2.35 -16.75 -7.00
CA TYR A 142 -2.17 -15.48 -7.66
C TYR A 142 -1.37 -14.59 -6.73
N SER A 143 -0.41 -13.87 -7.27
CA SER A 143 0.41 -12.94 -6.51
C SER A 143 0.04 -11.52 -6.93
N ALA A 144 -0.01 -10.62 -5.98
CA ALA A 144 0.01 -9.20 -6.26
C ALA A 144 1.20 -8.87 -7.15
N HIS A 145 1.10 -7.84 -7.93
CA HIS A 145 2.18 -7.39 -8.80
C HIS A 145 2.85 -6.13 -8.22
N ILE A 146 4.06 -5.95 -8.63
CA ILE A 146 4.89 -4.81 -8.25
C ILE A 146 4.67 -3.67 -9.23
N ASP A 147 4.48 -2.47 -8.71
CA ASP A 147 4.24 -1.24 -9.46
C ASP A 147 5.53 -0.47 -9.73
N LEU A 148 6.50 -1.16 -10.31
CA LEU A 148 7.83 -0.63 -10.61
C LEU A 148 8.03 -0.47 -12.11
N LYS A 149 8.52 0.69 -12.52
CA LYS A 149 8.91 0.98 -13.90
C LYS A 149 10.37 1.38 -13.98
N LYS A 150 11.13 0.71 -14.85
CA LYS A 150 12.51 1.08 -15.15
C LYS A 150 12.56 1.98 -16.37
N LYS A 151 13.40 3.01 -16.31
CA LYS A 151 13.69 3.86 -17.45
C LYS A 151 14.37 3.06 -18.56
N THR A 152 13.81 3.11 -19.76
CA THR A 152 14.30 2.33 -20.92
C THR A 152 15.25 3.10 -21.83
N SER A 153 15.42 4.42 -21.62
CA SER A 153 16.27 5.28 -22.45
C SER A 153 17.12 6.19 -21.56
N VAL A 154 18.41 6.29 -21.87
CA VAL A 154 19.30 7.27 -21.23
C VAL A 154 19.04 8.62 -21.89
N GLN A 155 18.23 9.46 -21.25
CA GLN A 155 18.04 10.86 -21.64
C GLN A 155 18.55 11.73 -20.49
N GLU A 156 19.55 12.58 -20.76
CA GLU A 156 20.15 13.43 -19.71
C GLU A 156 19.21 14.55 -19.20
N CYS A 157 18.08 14.74 -19.87
CA CYS A 157 17.00 15.62 -19.42
C CYS A 157 15.71 15.32 -20.17
N THR A 158 14.58 15.48 -19.50
CA THR A 158 13.26 15.35 -20.10
C THR A 158 12.82 16.69 -20.67
N GLU A 159 12.54 16.73 -21.99
CA GLU A 159 11.87 17.89 -22.60
C GLU A 159 10.38 17.85 -22.26
N VAL A 160 9.91 18.82 -21.51
CA VAL A 160 8.48 18.99 -21.24
C VAL A 160 7.90 19.92 -22.29
N PRO A 161 7.13 19.39 -23.27
CA PRO A 161 6.66 20.20 -24.42
C PRO A 161 5.82 21.42 -24.04
N VAL A 162 5.18 21.38 -22.87
CA VAL A 162 4.36 22.49 -22.36
C VAL A 162 5.23 23.64 -21.79
N LEU A 163 6.47 23.33 -21.39
CA LEU A 163 7.32 24.28 -20.67
C LEU A 163 8.51 24.80 -21.50
N ASP A 164 8.79 24.17 -22.67
CA ASP A 164 9.98 24.45 -23.50
C ASP A 164 11.27 24.49 -22.65
N ALA A 165 11.35 23.58 -21.66
CA ALA A 165 12.40 23.50 -20.68
C ALA A 165 12.92 22.06 -20.53
N CYS A 166 14.21 21.94 -20.29
CA CYS A 166 14.87 20.70 -19.93
C CYS A 166 14.98 20.66 -18.41
N VAL A 167 14.44 19.62 -17.78
CA VAL A 167 14.43 19.44 -16.32
C VAL A 167 15.31 18.26 -15.91
N LEU A 168 15.70 18.22 -14.64
CA LEU A 168 16.45 17.08 -14.09
C LEU A 168 15.65 15.80 -14.32
N SER A 169 16.33 14.77 -14.79
CA SER A 169 15.71 13.51 -15.20
C SER A 169 15.80 12.42 -14.16
N THR A 170 16.55 12.62 -13.06
CA THR A 170 16.72 11.61 -11.99
C THR A 170 17.05 12.27 -10.68
N PHE A 171 16.48 11.77 -9.59
CA PHE A 171 16.66 12.34 -8.27
C PHE A 171 17.27 11.31 -7.31
N GLY A 172 18.28 11.76 -6.54
CA GLY A 172 18.73 11.03 -5.36
C GLY A 172 17.87 11.34 -4.12
N PRO A 173 18.07 10.61 -3.01
CA PRO A 173 17.29 10.85 -1.78
C PRO A 173 17.37 12.29 -1.26
N ASN A 174 18.54 12.92 -1.34
CA ASN A 174 18.74 14.32 -0.94
C ASN A 174 18.05 15.30 -1.87
N ASP A 175 17.95 14.97 -3.17
CA ASP A 175 17.29 15.83 -4.14
C ASP A 175 15.79 15.87 -3.89
N PHE A 176 15.15 14.73 -3.59
CA PHE A 176 13.75 14.70 -3.18
C PHE A 176 13.50 15.51 -1.90
N ALA A 177 14.40 15.39 -0.91
CA ALA A 177 14.28 16.19 0.31
C ALA A 177 14.36 17.69 0.04
N GLN A 178 15.21 18.10 -0.91
CA GLN A 178 15.34 19.50 -1.30
C GLN A 178 14.15 19.99 -2.12
N VAL A 179 13.69 19.19 -3.10
CA VAL A 179 12.60 19.59 -4.01
C VAL A 179 11.29 19.71 -3.25
N TYR A 180 10.98 18.79 -2.35
CA TYR A 180 9.75 18.81 -1.54
C TYR A 180 9.88 19.65 -0.26
N ASP A 181 10.89 20.54 -0.17
CA ASP A 181 11.11 21.48 0.93
C ASP A 181 11.18 20.84 2.32
N ALA A 182 11.89 19.70 2.42
CA ALA A 182 12.00 18.98 3.68
C ALA A 182 12.76 19.81 4.74
N PRO A 183 12.20 19.97 5.96
CA PRO A 183 12.87 20.66 7.05
C PRO A 183 14.11 19.89 7.52
N ALA A 184 15.00 20.54 8.27
CA ALA A 184 16.20 19.92 8.81
C ALA A 184 15.92 18.77 9.80
N THR A 185 14.72 18.71 10.38
CA THR A 185 14.29 17.62 11.25
C THR A 185 14.06 16.36 10.43
N THR A 186 14.76 15.29 10.77
CA THR A 186 14.64 13.97 10.12
C THR A 186 13.66 13.07 10.87
N GLY A 187 13.33 11.91 10.28
CA GLY A 187 12.49 10.88 10.90
C GLY A 187 13.18 10.08 12.03
N SER A 188 14.30 10.58 12.60
CA SER A 188 15.20 9.83 13.49
C SER A 188 14.59 9.29 14.79
N ASN A 189 13.40 9.73 15.18
CA ASN A 189 12.67 9.22 16.35
C ASN A 189 11.51 8.30 15.99
N THR A 190 11.28 8.03 14.71
CA THR A 190 10.13 7.27 14.23
C THR A 190 10.57 5.91 13.71
N ASP A 191 9.88 4.86 14.14
CA ASP A 191 10.00 3.51 13.60
C ASP A 191 9.05 3.37 12.41
N ILE A 192 9.57 2.87 11.27
CA ILE A 192 8.80 2.62 10.05
C ILE A 192 8.95 1.19 9.59
N ALA A 193 8.07 0.75 8.68
CA ALA A 193 8.11 -0.58 8.12
C ALA A 193 7.93 -0.61 6.60
N ILE A 194 8.38 -1.70 5.99
CA ILE A 194 8.12 -2.04 4.59
C ILE A 194 7.64 -3.49 4.56
N PHE A 195 6.58 -3.75 3.79
CA PHE A 195 6.19 -5.11 3.45
C PHE A 195 7.04 -5.58 2.28
N ALA A 196 7.81 -6.63 2.49
CA ALA A 196 8.80 -7.13 1.54
C ALA A 196 8.73 -8.65 1.40
N GLU A 197 9.28 -9.18 0.33
CA GLU A 197 9.39 -10.63 0.12
C GLU A 197 10.79 -11.05 -0.30
N GLY A 198 11.13 -12.30 -0.05
CA GLY A 198 12.25 -12.97 -0.66
C GLY A 198 13.55 -12.95 0.12
N ASP A 199 14.70 -12.99 -0.55
CA ASP A 199 16.01 -12.85 0.08
C ASP A 199 16.45 -11.39 0.09
N LEU A 200 16.28 -10.72 1.21
CA LEU A 200 16.59 -9.30 1.40
C LEU A 200 18.07 -9.03 1.73
N THR A 201 18.93 -10.04 1.64
CA THR A 201 20.36 -9.87 1.98
C THR A 201 21.04 -8.82 1.11
N GLN A 202 20.80 -8.86 -0.22
CA GLN A 202 21.36 -7.88 -1.15
C GLN A 202 20.69 -6.51 -0.99
N VAL A 203 19.40 -6.45 -0.75
CA VAL A 203 18.64 -5.21 -0.50
C VAL A 203 19.26 -4.41 0.66
N VAL A 204 19.57 -5.06 1.77
CA VAL A 204 20.24 -4.39 2.90
C VAL A 204 21.65 -3.91 2.51
N ALA A 205 22.39 -4.67 1.68
CA ALA A 205 23.73 -4.26 1.22
C ALA A 205 23.67 -3.04 0.28
N ASP A 206 22.69 -2.99 -0.60
CA ASP A 206 22.46 -1.88 -1.52
C ASP A 206 21.97 -0.62 -0.79
N LEU A 207 21.11 -0.77 0.20
CA LEU A 207 20.76 0.34 1.11
C LEU A 207 22.00 0.95 1.77
N ARG A 208 22.94 0.13 2.28
CA ARG A 208 24.21 0.64 2.87
C ARG A 208 25.05 1.40 1.85
N THR A 209 25.03 0.94 0.60
CA THR A 209 25.75 1.60 -0.50
C THR A 209 25.13 2.96 -0.81
N GLN A 210 23.80 3.04 -0.90
CA GLN A 210 23.07 4.29 -1.14
C GLN A 210 23.27 5.30 -0.01
N GLU A 211 23.16 4.86 1.24
CA GLU A 211 23.41 5.71 2.43
C GLU A 211 24.82 6.33 2.37
N GLN A 212 25.84 5.50 2.06
CA GLN A 212 27.21 5.98 1.94
C GLN A 212 27.38 6.98 0.80
N GLN A 213 26.82 6.71 -0.38
CA GLN A 213 26.94 7.59 -1.54
C GLN A 213 26.20 8.92 -1.32
N SER A 214 25.06 8.90 -0.66
CA SER A 214 24.26 10.09 -0.37
C SER A 214 24.70 10.84 0.89
N GLY A 215 25.68 10.30 1.65
CA GLY A 215 26.12 10.90 2.92
C GLY A 215 25.05 10.83 4.02
N LEU A 216 24.14 9.88 3.94
CA LEU A 216 23.09 9.62 4.92
C LEU A 216 23.59 8.70 6.05
N PRO A 217 23.03 8.76 7.25
CA PRO A 217 23.35 7.83 8.32
C PRO A 217 22.88 6.41 7.99
N ALA A 218 23.64 5.40 8.43
CA ALA A 218 23.19 4.01 8.32
C ALA A 218 22.04 3.76 9.32
N VAL A 219 20.84 3.51 8.79
CA VAL A 219 19.65 3.26 9.61
C VAL A 219 19.66 1.84 10.18
N PRO A 220 19.21 1.61 11.43
CA PRO A 220 19.00 0.26 11.93
C PRO A 220 17.93 -0.46 11.09
N VAL A 221 18.20 -1.73 10.73
CA VAL A 221 17.26 -2.59 9.97
C VAL A 221 16.97 -3.84 10.79
N ASN A 222 15.70 -4.20 10.90
CA ASN A 222 15.21 -5.47 11.41
C ASN A 222 14.48 -6.21 10.29
N ILE A 223 14.78 -7.49 10.08
CA ILE A 223 14.03 -8.36 9.17
C ILE A 223 13.15 -9.26 10.02
N GLU A 224 11.85 -9.14 9.87
CA GLU A 224 10.84 -9.89 10.60
C GLU A 224 10.17 -10.89 9.65
N LEU A 225 10.50 -12.17 9.79
CA LEU A 225 9.93 -13.22 8.95
C LEU A 225 8.46 -13.44 9.33
N THR A 226 7.55 -13.28 8.38
CA THR A 226 6.12 -13.53 8.57
C THR A 226 5.69 -14.94 8.19
N GLY A 227 6.60 -15.70 7.60
CA GLY A 227 6.42 -17.08 7.20
C GLY A 227 7.74 -17.83 7.03
N ALA A 228 7.78 -18.81 6.15
CA ALA A 228 9.01 -19.50 5.81
C ALA A 228 9.94 -18.57 5.01
N GLN A 229 11.23 -18.56 5.34
CA GLN A 229 12.20 -17.79 4.58
C GLN A 229 12.21 -18.22 3.11
N SER A 230 12.05 -17.27 2.20
CA SER A 230 12.22 -17.47 0.75
C SER A 230 13.65 -17.18 0.33
N GLY A 231 14.10 -17.83 -0.73
CA GLY A 231 15.37 -17.52 -1.40
C GLY A 231 15.14 -16.83 -2.74
N ASP A 232 13.93 -16.32 -2.99
CA ASP A 232 13.60 -15.59 -4.21
C ASP A 232 14.23 -14.19 -4.17
N THR A 233 14.83 -13.79 -5.27
CA THR A 233 15.43 -12.46 -5.46
C THR A 233 14.83 -11.74 -6.67
N SER A 234 13.76 -12.27 -7.24
CA SER A 234 13.22 -11.74 -8.51
C SER A 234 12.66 -10.32 -8.39
N ASN A 235 12.26 -9.93 -7.18
CA ASN A 235 11.69 -8.62 -6.88
C ASN A 235 12.61 -7.75 -5.99
N ALA A 236 13.90 -8.11 -5.89
CA ALA A 236 14.83 -7.38 -5.01
C ALA A 236 14.98 -5.90 -5.38
N ASP A 237 14.86 -5.54 -6.66
CA ASP A 237 14.92 -4.16 -7.16
C ASP A 237 13.79 -3.28 -6.60
N GLU A 238 12.60 -3.86 -6.35
CA GLU A 238 11.51 -3.16 -5.67
C GLU A 238 11.89 -2.77 -4.25
N PHE A 239 12.41 -3.74 -3.48
CA PHE A 239 12.74 -3.49 -2.08
C PHE A 239 14.04 -2.67 -1.91
N ASP A 240 14.90 -2.65 -2.94
CA ASP A 240 15.98 -1.67 -3.05
C ASP A 240 15.42 -0.24 -3.15
N LEU A 241 14.43 -0.03 -4.02
CA LEU A 241 13.73 1.26 -4.16
C LEU A 241 13.07 1.68 -2.84
N ASP A 242 12.26 0.80 -2.27
CA ASP A 242 11.49 1.05 -1.05
C ASP A 242 12.37 1.45 0.13
N THR A 243 13.42 0.67 0.39
CA THR A 243 14.30 0.91 1.54
C THR A 243 15.12 2.18 1.37
N GLN A 244 15.65 2.44 0.17
CA GLN A 244 16.52 3.57 -0.11
C GLN A 244 15.75 4.90 -0.10
N TYR A 245 14.52 4.93 -0.60
CA TYR A 245 13.78 6.18 -0.75
C TYR A 245 12.87 6.51 0.43
N SER A 246 12.36 5.52 1.16
CA SER A 246 11.68 5.80 2.43
C SER A 246 12.65 6.35 3.48
N THR A 247 13.78 5.68 3.71
CA THR A 247 14.77 6.11 4.69
C THR A 247 15.54 7.35 4.24
N GLY A 248 15.78 7.46 2.93
CA GLY A 248 16.47 8.57 2.31
C GLY A 248 15.70 9.88 2.41
N LEU A 249 14.42 9.89 2.02
CA LEU A 249 13.59 11.08 2.19
C LEU A 249 13.30 11.38 3.67
N ALA A 250 13.17 10.36 4.53
CA ALA A 250 13.14 10.57 5.97
C ALA A 250 14.44 11.21 6.50
N GLY A 251 15.56 11.06 5.78
CA GLY A 251 16.90 11.55 6.16
C GLY A 251 17.54 10.77 7.31
N ASN A 252 16.80 10.02 8.04
CA ASN A 252 17.11 9.02 9.07
C ASN A 252 15.81 8.46 9.64
N VAL A 253 15.83 7.24 10.16
CA VAL A 253 14.74 6.66 10.94
C VAL A 253 15.31 5.97 12.18
N LYS A 254 14.49 5.80 13.20
CA LYS A 254 14.92 5.13 14.42
C LYS A 254 15.13 3.63 14.20
N LEU A 255 14.23 2.99 13.45
CA LEU A 255 14.30 1.60 13.01
C LEU A 255 13.50 1.44 11.72
N LEU A 256 14.05 0.72 10.76
CA LEU A 256 13.32 0.18 9.62
C LEU A 256 13.07 -1.31 9.86
N THR A 257 11.80 -1.71 9.90
CA THR A 257 11.40 -3.13 9.95
C THR A 257 10.94 -3.58 8.57
N LEU A 258 11.54 -4.65 8.05
CA LEU A 258 11.11 -5.33 6.83
C LEU A 258 10.27 -6.54 7.25
N TYR A 259 8.95 -6.51 7.02
CA TYR A 259 8.09 -7.67 7.18
C TYR A 259 8.25 -8.56 5.96
N ASP A 260 9.10 -9.58 6.11
CA ASP A 260 9.57 -10.44 5.03
C ASP A 260 8.64 -11.63 4.84
N MET A 261 7.93 -11.62 3.72
CA MET A 261 6.96 -12.64 3.31
C MET A 261 7.61 -13.70 2.43
N PRO A 262 7.08 -14.95 2.46
CA PRO A 262 7.49 -15.99 1.50
C PRO A 262 7.14 -15.66 0.05
N SER A 263 6.04 -14.94 -0.18
CA SER A 263 5.51 -14.54 -1.48
C SER A 263 4.55 -13.35 -1.35
N LEU A 264 4.08 -12.81 -2.49
CA LEU A 264 3.01 -11.81 -2.56
C LEU A 264 1.62 -12.47 -2.76
N ASP A 265 1.43 -13.72 -2.36
CA ASP A 265 0.12 -14.38 -2.40
C ASP A 265 -0.77 -13.83 -1.25
N ASP A 266 -2.09 -13.74 -1.45
CA ASP A 266 -3.04 -13.15 -0.49
C ASP A 266 -2.90 -13.69 0.95
N ALA A 267 -2.58 -14.97 1.12
CA ALA A 267 -2.40 -15.60 2.42
C ALA A 267 -1.17 -15.08 3.16
N ASP A 268 -0.06 -14.85 2.44
CA ASP A 268 1.18 -14.31 2.98
C ASP A 268 1.05 -12.81 3.25
N LEU A 269 0.40 -12.07 2.34
CA LEU A 269 0.07 -10.65 2.51
C LEU A 269 -0.76 -10.42 3.78
N ALA A 270 -1.89 -11.15 3.93
CA ALA A 270 -2.74 -11.02 5.11
C ALA A 270 -1.98 -11.31 6.42
N THR A 271 -1.06 -12.30 6.39
CA THR A 271 -0.23 -12.65 7.55
C THR A 271 0.76 -11.54 7.91
N ALA A 272 1.38 -10.89 6.91
CA ALA A 272 2.32 -9.78 7.13
C ALA A 272 1.60 -8.52 7.66
N TYR A 273 0.44 -8.20 7.10
CA TYR A 273 -0.39 -7.09 7.58
C TYR A 273 -0.82 -7.31 9.04
N ASP A 274 -1.26 -8.52 9.38
CA ASP A 274 -1.63 -8.89 10.75
C ASP A 274 -0.45 -8.75 11.72
N GLN A 275 0.74 -9.17 11.31
CA GLN A 275 1.92 -9.06 12.14
C GLN A 275 2.30 -7.59 12.38
N PHE A 276 2.28 -6.73 11.35
CA PHE A 276 2.51 -5.29 11.49
C PHE A 276 1.51 -4.66 12.47
N ALA A 277 0.21 -4.95 12.32
CA ALA A 277 -0.83 -4.40 13.20
C ALA A 277 -0.67 -4.90 14.64
N THR A 278 -0.41 -6.20 14.83
CA THR A 278 -0.33 -6.80 16.18
C THR A 278 0.98 -6.51 16.90
N ASP A 279 2.07 -6.21 16.20
CA ASP A 279 3.34 -5.79 16.79
C ASP A 279 3.27 -4.35 17.31
N ASP A 280 2.52 -3.47 16.65
CA ASP A 280 2.30 -2.05 17.02
C ASP A 280 3.62 -1.32 17.37
N THR A 281 4.68 -1.61 16.61
CA THR A 281 6.01 -1.04 16.83
C THR A 281 6.31 0.11 15.88
N SER A 282 5.97 -0.03 14.60
CA SER A 282 6.17 1.00 13.57
C SER A 282 4.97 1.91 13.46
N LYS A 283 5.22 3.22 13.24
CA LYS A 283 4.15 4.23 13.08
C LYS A 283 3.52 4.21 11.72
N ALA A 284 4.28 3.83 10.72
CA ALA A 284 3.77 3.69 9.36
C ALA A 284 4.50 2.59 8.59
N ALA A 285 3.86 2.10 7.53
CA ALA A 285 4.42 1.13 6.60
C ALA A 285 4.15 1.54 5.14
N SER A 286 4.96 0.98 4.21
CA SER A 286 4.75 1.06 2.76
C SER A 286 4.50 -0.32 2.17
N ALA A 287 3.57 -0.37 1.20
CA ALA A 287 3.29 -1.51 0.34
C ALA A 287 3.37 -1.05 -1.13
N SER A 288 4.42 -1.46 -1.84
CA SER A 288 4.67 -1.06 -3.22
C SER A 288 4.27 -2.17 -4.20
N PHE A 289 3.07 -2.67 -4.01
CA PHE A 289 2.46 -3.71 -4.82
C PHE A 289 0.94 -3.65 -4.71
N GLY A 290 0.26 -4.20 -5.70
CA GLY A 290 -1.19 -4.23 -5.70
C GLY A 290 -1.77 -5.36 -6.53
N GLU A 291 -3.07 -5.55 -6.39
CA GLU A 291 -3.88 -6.41 -7.23
C GLU A 291 -5.19 -5.68 -7.55
N CYS A 292 -5.78 -5.99 -8.70
CA CYS A 292 -7.08 -5.41 -9.05
C CYS A 292 -8.12 -5.74 -7.97
N GLU A 293 -8.73 -4.72 -7.38
CA GLU A 293 -9.62 -4.85 -6.23
C GLU A 293 -10.74 -5.89 -6.41
N LEU A 294 -11.19 -6.09 -7.65
CA LEU A 294 -12.24 -7.09 -7.94
C LEU A 294 -11.76 -8.52 -7.81
N LEU A 295 -10.47 -8.80 -8.02
CA LEU A 295 -9.90 -10.13 -7.83
C LEU A 295 -9.74 -10.43 -6.35
N GLU A 296 -9.29 -9.46 -5.60
CA GLU A 296 -9.13 -9.53 -4.15
C GLU A 296 -10.49 -9.70 -3.44
N ASP A 297 -11.53 -8.99 -3.92
CA ASP A 297 -12.90 -9.10 -3.41
C ASP A 297 -13.51 -10.50 -3.64
N GLU A 298 -13.23 -11.14 -4.80
CA GLU A 298 -13.70 -12.50 -5.06
C GLU A 298 -13.18 -13.52 -4.06
N ALA A 299 -11.95 -13.33 -3.55
CA ALA A 299 -11.34 -14.17 -2.51
C ALA A 299 -11.80 -13.76 -1.09
N GLY A 300 -12.35 -12.56 -0.94
CA GLY A 300 -12.66 -11.91 0.34
C GLY A 300 -11.40 -11.44 1.07
N GLY A 301 -10.30 -11.30 0.35
CA GLY A 301 -9.02 -10.84 0.85
C GLY A 301 -9.10 -9.41 1.35
N ASN A 302 -9.69 -8.51 0.55
CA ASN A 302 -9.93 -7.12 0.93
C ASN A 302 -10.69 -7.00 2.27
N THR A 303 -11.79 -7.72 2.45
CA THR A 303 -12.56 -7.70 3.71
C THR A 303 -11.69 -8.12 4.91
N THR A 304 -10.81 -9.10 4.72
CA THR A 304 -9.89 -9.58 5.77
C THR A 304 -8.81 -8.56 6.08
N ALA A 305 -8.13 -8.05 5.05
CA ALA A 305 -7.07 -7.07 5.22
C ALA A 305 -7.59 -5.73 5.75
N ASP A 306 -8.77 -5.30 5.34
CA ASP A 306 -9.43 -4.11 5.87
C ASP A 306 -9.70 -4.18 7.38
N ALA A 307 -10.09 -5.35 7.89
CA ALA A 307 -10.25 -5.53 9.33
C ALA A 307 -8.92 -5.36 10.07
N ILE A 308 -7.83 -5.85 9.50
CA ILE A 308 -6.47 -5.71 10.03
C ILE A 308 -5.99 -4.26 9.94
N PHE A 309 -6.16 -3.60 8.79
CA PHE A 309 -5.80 -2.19 8.61
C PHE A 309 -6.64 -1.27 9.51
N GLN A 310 -7.91 -1.62 9.78
CA GLN A 310 -8.72 -0.88 10.76
C GLN A 310 -8.15 -1.03 12.17
N GLU A 311 -7.66 -2.21 12.58
CA GLU A 311 -6.96 -2.37 13.87
C GLU A 311 -5.73 -1.47 13.92
N ALA A 312 -4.87 -1.51 12.90
CA ALA A 312 -3.69 -0.68 12.80
C ALA A 312 -4.03 0.82 12.89
N ALA A 313 -5.03 1.28 12.12
CA ALA A 313 -5.47 2.67 12.13
C ALA A 313 -5.98 3.12 13.51
N LEU A 314 -6.76 2.29 14.21
CA LEU A 314 -7.25 2.57 15.57
C LEU A 314 -6.11 2.69 16.58
N GLN A 315 -4.99 2.00 16.36
CA GLN A 315 -3.76 2.08 17.14
C GLN A 315 -2.87 3.27 16.76
N GLY A 316 -3.24 4.00 15.71
CA GLY A 316 -2.50 5.16 15.22
C GLY A 316 -1.35 4.79 14.28
N GLN A 317 -1.47 3.69 13.58
CA GLN A 317 -0.55 3.31 12.50
C GLN A 317 -1.14 3.71 11.15
N THR A 318 -0.27 3.99 10.16
CA THR A 318 -0.65 4.30 8.78
C THR A 318 0.01 3.33 7.82
N VAL A 319 -0.72 2.85 6.82
CA VAL A 319 -0.17 2.16 5.67
C VAL A 319 -0.32 3.07 4.44
N PHE A 320 0.78 3.27 3.71
CA PHE A 320 0.81 3.86 2.37
C PHE A 320 0.90 2.73 1.36
N ALA A 321 0.18 2.84 0.25
CA ALA A 321 0.24 1.83 -0.80
C ALA A 321 0.26 2.47 -2.18
N SER A 322 1.09 1.93 -3.07
CA SER A 322 1.10 2.29 -4.49
C SER A 322 -0.28 2.08 -5.11
N SER A 323 -0.72 3.03 -5.96
CA SER A 323 -2.06 2.98 -6.55
C SER A 323 -2.12 2.23 -7.89
N GLY A 324 -0.98 1.74 -8.37
CA GLY A 324 -0.86 1.05 -9.64
C GLY A 324 -0.18 1.87 -10.74
N ASP A 325 0.26 1.18 -11.79
CA ASP A 325 1.03 1.74 -12.90
C ASP A 325 0.35 1.55 -14.28
N ASP A 326 -0.93 1.24 -14.29
CA ASP A 326 -1.73 0.99 -15.51
C ASP A 326 -2.81 2.07 -15.75
N GLY A 327 -2.66 3.24 -15.12
CA GLY A 327 -3.56 4.38 -15.24
C GLY A 327 -4.91 4.12 -14.58
N ALA A 328 -6.01 4.48 -15.26
CA ALA A 328 -7.37 4.25 -14.75
C ALA A 328 -7.85 2.79 -14.97
N ALA A 329 -6.93 1.85 -14.94
CA ALA A 329 -7.21 0.42 -15.13
C ALA A 329 -6.32 -0.40 -14.18
N CYS A 330 -6.74 -1.62 -13.88
CA CYS A 330 -5.93 -2.59 -13.16
C CYS A 330 -5.83 -3.90 -13.95
N LEU A 331 -4.84 -4.73 -13.62
CA LEU A 331 -4.69 -6.04 -14.24
C LEU A 331 -5.74 -6.99 -13.68
N GLY A 332 -6.80 -7.22 -14.46
CA GLY A 332 -7.85 -8.18 -14.17
C GLY A 332 -7.83 -9.36 -15.15
N VAL A 333 -8.84 -10.20 -15.08
CA VAL A 333 -9.03 -11.35 -15.99
C VAL A 333 -10.33 -11.16 -16.77
N GLU A 334 -10.25 -10.90 -18.06
CA GLU A 334 -11.39 -10.87 -18.95
C GLU A 334 -11.43 -12.13 -19.82
N ASN A 335 -12.53 -12.91 -19.71
CA ASN A 335 -12.69 -14.18 -20.45
C ASN A 335 -11.52 -15.18 -20.28
N GLY A 336 -10.91 -15.23 -19.08
CA GLY A 336 -9.76 -16.08 -18.79
C GLY A 336 -8.44 -15.59 -19.42
N ILE A 337 -8.35 -14.34 -19.77
CA ILE A 337 -7.16 -13.69 -20.35
C ILE A 337 -6.83 -12.48 -19.46
N PRO A 338 -5.58 -12.33 -18.98
CA PRO A 338 -5.17 -11.11 -18.32
C PRO A 338 -5.41 -9.91 -19.20
N ALA A 339 -6.12 -8.92 -18.72
CA ALA A 339 -6.49 -7.71 -19.44
C ALA A 339 -6.56 -6.53 -18.46
N GLY A 340 -6.20 -5.34 -18.92
CA GLY A 340 -6.50 -4.12 -18.17
C GLY A 340 -8.02 -3.91 -18.15
N VAL A 341 -8.61 -3.91 -16.96
CA VAL A 341 -10.02 -3.60 -16.75
C VAL A 341 -10.14 -2.25 -16.04
N PRO A 342 -11.18 -1.45 -16.32
CA PRO A 342 -11.40 -0.23 -15.53
C PRO A 342 -11.53 -0.57 -14.04
N GLY A 343 -10.72 0.05 -13.21
CA GLY A 343 -10.71 -0.22 -11.77
C GLY A 343 -9.46 0.33 -11.11
N VAL A 344 -9.39 0.16 -9.82
CA VAL A 344 -8.28 0.54 -8.95
C VAL A 344 -7.66 -0.68 -8.30
N GLU A 345 -6.50 -0.52 -7.74
CA GLU A 345 -5.77 -1.61 -7.08
C GLU A 345 -5.97 -1.60 -5.57
N TYR A 346 -5.95 -2.79 -4.99
CA TYR A 346 -5.89 -3.03 -3.56
C TYR A 346 -4.43 -3.39 -3.18
N PRO A 347 -3.84 -2.89 -2.07
CA PRO A 347 -4.53 -2.27 -0.94
C PRO A 347 -4.75 -0.74 -1.02
N ALA A 348 -4.34 -0.05 -2.09
CA ALA A 348 -4.54 1.39 -2.21
C ALA A 348 -6.02 1.81 -2.16
N SER A 349 -6.94 0.94 -2.59
CA SER A 349 -8.39 1.18 -2.49
C SER A 349 -8.98 0.95 -1.10
N SER A 350 -8.27 0.32 -0.16
CA SER A 350 -8.76 0.14 1.22
C SER A 350 -9.11 1.48 1.88
N THR A 351 -10.24 1.53 2.55
CA THR A 351 -10.64 2.72 3.36
C THR A 351 -9.60 3.06 4.44
N TYR A 352 -8.86 2.07 4.93
CA TYR A 352 -7.92 2.20 6.05
C TYR A 352 -6.44 2.30 5.61
N VAL A 353 -6.20 2.52 4.33
CA VAL A 353 -4.88 2.72 3.72
C VAL A 353 -4.86 4.06 2.99
N VAL A 354 -3.71 4.71 2.93
CA VAL A 354 -3.48 5.90 2.10
C VAL A 354 -2.98 5.44 0.73
N GLY A 355 -3.81 5.53 -0.29
CA GLY A 355 -3.42 5.24 -1.67
C GLY A 355 -2.57 6.38 -2.23
N VAL A 356 -1.43 6.04 -2.83
CA VAL A 356 -0.45 7.01 -3.32
C VAL A 356 -0.33 6.89 -4.84
N GLY A 357 -0.75 7.93 -5.54
CA GLY A 357 -0.67 8.08 -7.00
C GLY A 357 0.68 8.58 -7.48
N GLY A 358 0.77 8.80 -8.78
CA GLY A 358 2.01 9.16 -9.44
C GLY A 358 2.00 10.51 -10.14
N THR A 359 3.12 11.23 -10.03
CA THR A 359 3.39 12.46 -10.78
C THR A 359 4.69 12.36 -11.59
N THR A 360 4.87 13.28 -12.52
CA THR A 360 6.14 13.61 -13.17
C THR A 360 6.67 14.87 -12.47
N LEU A 361 7.74 14.75 -11.72
CA LEU A 361 8.31 15.85 -10.92
C LEU A 361 9.22 16.73 -11.75
N LEU A 362 9.04 18.03 -11.67
CA LEU A 362 9.83 19.04 -12.34
C LEU A 362 10.59 19.90 -11.32
N ALA A 363 11.91 19.94 -11.43
CA ALA A 363 12.73 20.77 -10.57
C ALA A 363 13.53 21.82 -11.38
N ASN A 364 13.73 22.99 -10.77
CA ASN A 364 14.65 23.99 -11.32
C ASN A 364 16.10 23.48 -11.34
N ALA A 365 16.96 24.07 -12.16
CA ALA A 365 18.37 23.74 -12.23
C ALA A 365 19.12 23.86 -10.87
N GLY A 366 18.53 24.54 -9.88
CA GLY A 366 19.05 24.64 -8.51
C GLY A 366 18.46 23.62 -7.54
N GLY A 367 17.65 22.66 -8.02
CA GLY A 367 17.02 21.61 -7.21
C GLY A 367 15.81 22.05 -6.40
N SER A 368 15.26 23.25 -6.62
CA SER A 368 14.01 23.68 -5.99
C SER A 368 12.80 23.22 -6.79
N TYR A 369 11.69 23.03 -6.13
CA TYR A 369 10.42 22.69 -6.75
C TYR A 369 10.05 23.66 -7.87
N TYR A 370 9.64 23.13 -9.02
CA TYR A 370 9.12 23.91 -10.14
C TYR A 370 7.65 23.64 -10.38
N GLY A 371 7.23 22.38 -10.32
CA GLY A 371 5.86 21.93 -10.52
C GLY A 371 5.80 20.43 -10.75
N GLU A 372 4.58 19.92 -10.87
CA GLU A 372 4.33 18.51 -11.18
C GLU A 372 3.21 18.37 -12.20
N ILE A 373 3.22 17.22 -12.87
CA ILE A 373 2.22 16.83 -13.85
C ILE A 373 1.73 15.45 -13.45
N GLY A 374 0.42 15.19 -13.43
CA GLY A 374 -0.12 13.86 -13.17
C GLY A 374 0.47 12.87 -14.18
N TRP A 375 1.11 11.81 -13.67
CA TRP A 375 1.75 10.80 -14.50
C TRP A 375 0.71 9.93 -15.20
N TYR A 376 0.86 9.74 -16.52
CA TYR A 376 -0.14 9.05 -17.33
C TYR A 376 -0.39 7.60 -16.90
N SER A 377 0.63 6.92 -16.39
CA SER A 377 0.52 5.55 -15.93
C SER A 377 0.13 5.42 -14.46
N GLY A 378 0.13 6.51 -13.67
CA GLY A 378 -0.25 6.46 -12.25
C GLY A 378 -1.67 5.94 -12.05
N GLY A 379 -1.83 4.98 -11.15
CA GLY A 379 -3.12 4.35 -10.86
C GLY A 379 -4.11 5.32 -10.25
N GLY A 380 -5.39 5.21 -10.60
CA GLY A 380 -6.42 6.02 -9.97
C GLY A 380 -7.80 5.87 -10.60
N GLY A 381 -8.80 6.26 -9.83
CA GLY A 381 -10.20 6.11 -10.19
C GLY A 381 -11.10 5.97 -8.98
N GLN A 382 -12.34 5.61 -9.22
CA GLN A 382 -13.29 5.29 -8.16
C GLN A 382 -13.28 3.78 -7.91
N SER A 383 -13.14 3.38 -6.64
CA SER A 383 -13.35 1.99 -6.24
C SER A 383 -14.76 1.52 -6.61
N LEU A 384 -14.89 0.26 -6.95
CA LEU A 384 -16.16 -0.41 -7.23
C LEU A 384 -16.66 -1.21 -6.03
N VAL A 385 -15.80 -1.40 -5.03
CA VAL A 385 -16.01 -2.28 -3.88
C VAL A 385 -15.94 -1.51 -2.57
N GLU A 386 -14.88 -0.71 -2.39
CA GLU A 386 -14.55 -0.09 -1.11
C GLU A 386 -15.37 1.16 -0.83
N ALA A 387 -15.90 1.25 0.39
CA ALA A 387 -16.64 2.43 0.83
C ALA A 387 -15.70 3.62 1.07
N ALA A 388 -16.16 4.82 0.75
CA ALA A 388 -15.44 6.03 1.11
C ALA A 388 -15.39 6.20 2.63
N GLY A 389 -14.21 6.50 3.16
CA GLY A 389 -14.08 6.99 4.53
C GLY A 389 -14.87 8.30 4.72
N SER A 390 -15.41 8.50 5.91
CA SER A 390 -16.19 9.73 6.18
C SER A 390 -15.39 11.01 5.98
N TRP A 391 -14.06 10.96 6.03
CA TRP A 391 -13.16 12.07 5.73
C TRP A 391 -13.15 12.46 4.24
N GLN A 392 -13.43 11.53 3.33
CA GLN A 392 -13.59 11.83 1.91
C GLN A 392 -14.95 12.43 1.57
N SER A 393 -15.96 12.25 2.42
CA SER A 393 -17.36 12.66 2.12
C SER A 393 -17.56 14.17 1.94
N GLY A 394 -16.66 15.00 2.43
CA GLY A 394 -16.66 16.45 2.25
C GLY A 394 -16.03 16.94 0.95
N ILE A 395 -15.41 16.06 0.18
CA ILE A 395 -14.65 16.39 -1.02
C ILE A 395 -15.52 16.13 -2.25
N ALA A 396 -15.80 17.15 -3.03
CA ALA A 396 -16.36 17.00 -4.37
C ALA A 396 -15.22 16.54 -5.32
N PRO A 397 -15.38 15.55 -6.16
CA PRO A 397 -16.59 14.84 -6.60
C PRO A 397 -16.99 13.64 -5.74
N LEU A 398 -16.28 13.30 -4.68
CA LEU A 398 -16.47 12.10 -3.86
C LEU A 398 -17.76 12.11 -3.03
N ALA A 399 -18.25 13.28 -2.68
CA ALA A 399 -19.39 13.47 -1.77
C ALA A 399 -20.69 12.72 -2.17
N SER A 400 -20.85 12.37 -3.44
CA SER A 400 -22.05 11.70 -3.96
C SER A 400 -21.85 10.22 -4.29
N ALA A 401 -20.62 9.73 -4.35
CA ALA A 401 -20.31 8.39 -4.82
C ALA A 401 -20.51 7.33 -3.72
N GLY A 402 -20.16 7.66 -2.48
CA GLY A 402 -20.20 6.72 -1.34
C GLY A 402 -19.11 5.61 -1.42
N LEU A 403 -18.28 5.63 -2.46
CA LEU A 403 -17.17 4.72 -2.69
C LEU A 403 -15.85 5.49 -2.66
N LYS A 404 -14.77 4.82 -2.25
CA LYS A 404 -13.45 5.44 -2.12
C LYS A 404 -12.96 5.96 -3.46
N GLY A 405 -12.41 7.18 -3.45
CA GLY A 405 -11.61 7.72 -4.54
C GLY A 405 -10.13 7.40 -4.30
N VAL A 406 -9.45 6.97 -5.34
CA VAL A 406 -8.02 6.63 -5.37
C VAL A 406 -7.36 7.52 -6.44
N PRO A 407 -6.18 8.08 -6.14
CA PRO A 407 -5.41 8.00 -4.89
C PRO A 407 -5.90 9.02 -3.84
N ASP A 408 -5.39 8.89 -2.60
CA ASP A 408 -5.57 9.92 -1.57
C ASP A 408 -4.60 11.09 -1.78
N ILE A 409 -3.34 10.79 -2.09
CA ILE A 409 -2.24 11.73 -2.36
C ILE A 409 -1.39 11.21 -3.52
N ALA A 410 -0.40 11.97 -3.97
CA ALA A 410 0.57 11.53 -4.95
C ALA A 410 2.00 11.98 -4.59
N MET A 411 3.01 11.37 -5.21
CA MET A 411 4.41 11.79 -5.22
C MET A 411 5.01 11.44 -6.58
N ASP A 412 6.29 11.78 -6.81
CA ASP A 412 6.97 11.41 -8.06
C ASP A 412 6.94 9.90 -8.32
N ALA A 413 6.63 9.53 -9.55
CA ALA A 413 6.49 8.15 -10.01
C ALA A 413 7.02 7.91 -11.43
N ASP A 414 7.10 8.99 -12.24
CA ASP A 414 7.49 8.85 -13.63
C ASP A 414 8.97 8.41 -13.72
N PRO A 415 9.31 7.24 -14.32
CA PRO A 415 10.69 6.81 -14.44
C PRO A 415 11.56 7.80 -15.23
N ASP A 416 10.97 8.70 -16.02
CA ASP A 416 11.72 9.76 -16.71
C ASP A 416 12.16 10.89 -15.77
N THR A 417 11.55 11.02 -14.60
CA THR A 417 11.96 11.92 -13.50
C THR A 417 12.18 11.17 -12.18
N GLY A 418 12.34 9.86 -12.23
CA GLY A 418 12.34 8.97 -11.09
C GLY A 418 13.63 8.94 -10.26
N ALA A 419 13.80 7.86 -9.56
CA ALA A 419 14.84 7.63 -8.55
C ALA A 419 16.12 7.01 -9.12
N ASN A 420 17.26 7.43 -8.60
CA ASN A 420 18.55 6.78 -8.84
C ASN A 420 18.80 5.73 -7.75
N VAL A 421 18.45 4.49 -8.03
CA VAL A 421 18.43 3.35 -7.08
C VAL A 421 19.70 2.51 -7.24
N ILE A 422 20.28 2.07 -6.15
CA ILE A 422 21.36 1.07 -6.18
C ILE A 422 20.73 -0.32 -6.19
N VAL A 423 20.91 -1.06 -7.26
CA VAL A 423 20.41 -2.42 -7.48
C VAL A 423 21.59 -3.33 -7.76
N SER A 424 21.82 -4.35 -6.94
CA SER A 424 22.96 -5.28 -7.06
C SER A 424 24.31 -4.54 -7.18
N GLY A 425 24.46 -3.43 -6.44
CA GLY A 425 25.65 -2.58 -6.41
C GLY A 425 25.80 -1.63 -7.59
N ALA A 426 24.85 -1.53 -8.50
CA ALA A 426 24.86 -0.62 -9.65
C ALA A 426 23.70 0.37 -9.60
N ALA A 427 23.87 1.56 -10.14
CA ALA A 427 22.81 2.55 -10.21
C ALA A 427 21.85 2.24 -11.38
N GLU A 428 20.56 2.25 -11.11
CA GLU A 428 19.47 2.13 -12.07
C GLU A 428 18.48 3.28 -11.90
N GLU A 429 17.84 3.73 -12.98
CA GLU A 429 16.79 4.74 -12.94
C GLU A 429 15.44 4.04 -12.87
N ILE A 430 14.70 4.26 -11.77
CA ILE A 430 13.47 3.55 -11.44
C ILE A 430 12.39 4.55 -11.04
N GLY A 431 11.15 4.28 -11.42
CA GLY A 431 9.94 4.98 -11.03
C GLY A 431 8.81 3.97 -10.80
N GLY A 432 7.59 4.40 -11.03
CA GLY A 432 6.38 3.69 -10.67
C GLY A 432 5.74 4.29 -9.43
N THR A 433 4.48 3.99 -9.17
CA THR A 433 3.86 4.36 -7.89
C THR A 433 4.52 3.64 -6.71
N SER A 434 5.34 2.62 -6.99
CA SER A 434 6.32 2.01 -6.08
C SER A 434 7.38 3.00 -5.55
N LEU A 435 7.68 4.09 -6.26
CA LEU A 435 8.51 5.18 -5.73
C LEU A 435 7.69 6.12 -4.85
N SER A 436 6.48 6.44 -5.26
CA SER A 436 5.62 7.40 -4.57
C SER A 436 5.24 6.96 -3.15
N SER A 437 4.96 5.67 -2.97
CA SER A 437 4.55 5.10 -1.68
C SER A 437 5.66 5.21 -0.63
N PRO A 438 6.90 4.73 -0.85
CA PRO A 438 7.99 4.88 0.12
C PRO A 438 8.44 6.34 0.31
N LEU A 439 8.33 7.21 -0.70
CA LEU A 439 8.53 8.65 -0.51
C LEU A 439 7.52 9.20 0.51
N SER A 440 6.24 8.85 0.39
CA SER A 440 5.20 9.26 1.33
C SER A 440 5.46 8.74 2.75
N LEU A 441 5.93 7.49 2.88
CA LEU A 441 6.38 6.93 4.16
C LEU A 441 7.53 7.75 4.76
N GLY A 442 8.51 8.16 3.95
CA GLY A 442 9.62 9.00 4.39
C GLY A 442 9.18 10.39 4.87
N VAL A 443 8.25 11.00 4.15
CA VAL A 443 7.59 12.26 4.60
C VAL A 443 6.90 12.05 5.94
N TRP A 444 6.07 11.01 6.06
CA TRP A 444 5.32 10.75 7.28
C TRP A 444 6.21 10.48 8.48
N ALA A 445 7.35 9.81 8.28
CA ALA A 445 8.36 9.60 9.34
C ALA A 445 8.92 10.92 9.88
N ARG A 446 9.15 11.93 9.02
CA ARG A 446 9.56 13.28 9.46
C ARG A 446 8.45 13.96 10.25
N LEU A 447 7.22 13.94 9.73
CA LEU A 447 6.07 14.56 10.37
C LEU A 447 5.79 13.92 11.75
N GLU A 448 5.81 12.59 11.84
CA GLU A 448 5.68 11.88 13.13
C GLU A 448 6.78 12.27 14.11
N THR A 449 8.04 12.35 13.68
CA THR A 449 9.15 12.81 14.55
C THR A 449 8.92 14.24 15.03
N ILE A 450 8.52 15.17 14.15
CA ILE A 450 8.24 16.59 14.49
C ILE A 450 7.13 16.68 15.52
N HIS A 451 6.08 15.87 15.39
CA HIS A 451 4.91 15.86 16.26
C HIS A 451 4.98 14.81 17.39
N GLY A 452 6.18 14.27 17.68
CA GLY A 452 6.42 13.38 18.83
C GLY A 452 5.74 12.01 18.70
N ASN A 453 5.59 11.48 17.50
CA ASN A 453 4.93 10.21 17.17
C ASN A 453 3.46 10.15 17.61
N SER A 454 2.74 11.25 17.42
CA SER A 454 1.36 11.40 17.87
C SER A 454 0.36 11.75 16.78
N LEU A 455 0.73 11.67 15.50
CA LEU A 455 -0.19 11.96 14.40
C LEU A 455 -1.26 10.88 14.27
N GLY A 456 -0.85 9.62 14.10
CA GLY A 456 -1.74 8.48 13.98
C GLY A 456 -2.13 8.20 12.53
N PHE A 457 -3.35 7.68 12.29
CA PHE A 457 -3.80 7.33 10.95
C PHE A 457 -3.91 8.57 10.06
N ALA A 458 -3.16 8.59 8.96
CA ALA A 458 -2.94 9.78 8.15
C ALA A 458 -4.19 10.28 7.41
N ALA A 459 -4.99 9.40 6.79
CA ALA A 459 -6.05 9.84 5.88
C ALA A 459 -7.02 10.87 6.50
N PRO A 460 -7.63 10.68 7.67
CA PRO A 460 -8.51 11.70 8.25
C PRO A 460 -7.81 13.04 8.51
N ILE A 461 -6.51 13.02 8.81
CA ILE A 461 -5.71 14.22 9.09
C ILE A 461 -5.47 14.99 7.79
N LEU A 462 -5.01 14.31 6.74
CA LEU A 462 -4.69 14.91 5.44
C LEU A 462 -5.94 15.54 4.78
N TYR A 463 -7.05 14.83 4.79
CA TYR A 463 -8.32 15.34 4.26
C TYR A 463 -8.87 16.53 5.07
N LYS A 464 -8.70 16.48 6.39
CA LYS A 464 -9.10 17.59 7.26
C LYS A 464 -8.28 18.84 6.99
N GLU A 465 -6.95 18.70 6.94
CA GLU A 465 -6.03 19.79 6.67
C GLU A 465 -6.33 20.47 5.34
N PHE A 466 -6.49 19.67 4.28
CA PHE A 466 -6.89 20.15 2.98
C PHE A 466 -8.22 20.92 3.02
N SER A 467 -9.22 20.42 3.77
CA SER A 467 -10.54 21.07 3.88
C SER A 467 -10.49 22.36 4.70
N ASP A 468 -9.71 22.40 5.77
CA ASP A 468 -9.58 23.59 6.65
C ASP A 468 -8.91 24.76 5.92
N GLU A 469 -7.97 24.49 5.02
CA GLU A 469 -7.33 25.51 4.18
C GLU A 469 -8.18 25.95 2.96
N GLY A 470 -9.42 25.46 2.85
CA GLY A 470 -10.36 25.84 1.78
C GLY A 470 -10.18 25.03 0.49
N GLY A 471 -9.59 23.85 0.58
CA GLY A 471 -9.39 22.90 -0.50
C GLY A 471 -10.68 22.24 -0.97
N THR A 472 -11.66 23.01 -1.37
CA THR A 472 -12.81 22.49 -2.11
C THR A 472 -12.48 22.53 -3.60
N ALA A 473 -12.78 21.48 -4.32
CA ALA A 473 -12.48 21.26 -5.75
C ALA A 473 -13.05 22.32 -6.72
N LEU A 474 -13.47 23.46 -6.24
CA LEU A 474 -14.10 24.52 -7.02
C LEU A 474 -13.49 25.87 -6.65
N GLY A 475 -12.52 26.35 -7.45
CA GLY A 475 -12.27 27.77 -7.54
C GLY A 475 -10.90 28.32 -7.21
N LEU A 476 -9.83 27.53 -7.36
CA LEU A 476 -8.50 28.11 -7.42
C LEU A 476 -8.25 28.75 -8.79
N PRO A 477 -7.56 29.89 -8.87
CA PRO A 477 -7.21 30.49 -10.14
C PRO A 477 -6.31 29.54 -10.92
N THR A 478 -6.72 29.16 -12.12
CA THR A 478 -5.92 28.36 -13.06
C THR A 478 -4.52 28.95 -13.22
N GLY A 479 -3.48 28.14 -13.06
CA GLY A 479 -2.09 28.48 -13.34
C GLY A 479 -1.26 28.93 -12.12
N THR A 480 -1.71 28.66 -10.91
CA THR A 480 -0.86 28.81 -9.72
C THR A 480 -0.61 27.45 -9.08
N THR A 481 0.66 27.02 -9.03
CA THR A 481 1.16 25.99 -8.12
C THR A 481 1.00 26.52 -6.69
N ARG A 482 -0.17 26.39 -6.12
CA ARG A 482 -0.44 26.82 -4.75
C ARG A 482 -0.47 25.61 -3.86
N ALA A 483 0.32 25.61 -2.80
CA ALA A 483 0.18 24.66 -1.73
C ALA A 483 -1.14 24.91 -0.98
N ILE A 484 -1.95 23.86 -0.84
CA ILE A 484 -3.20 23.87 -0.09
C ILE A 484 -3.04 22.88 1.05
N GLY A 485 -3.08 23.37 2.30
CA GLY A 485 -2.97 22.50 3.46
C GLY A 485 -1.69 21.64 3.47
N GLY A 486 -0.56 22.21 3.01
CA GLY A 486 0.69 21.48 2.92
C GLY A 486 0.86 20.60 1.66
N PHE A 487 -0.02 20.77 0.66
CA PHE A 487 0.07 20.04 -0.62
C PHE A 487 0.28 21.00 -1.81
N HIS A 488 1.11 20.57 -2.76
CA HIS A 488 1.13 21.14 -4.10
C HIS A 488 -0.04 20.56 -4.89
N ASP A 489 -0.95 21.42 -5.30
CA ASP A 489 -2.08 21.02 -6.16
C ASP A 489 -1.60 20.76 -7.59
N VAL A 490 -1.82 19.56 -8.10
CA VAL A 490 -1.38 19.14 -9.44
C VAL A 490 -2.53 19.30 -10.41
N GLU A 491 -2.47 20.34 -11.28
CA GLU A 491 -3.58 20.72 -12.17
C GLU A 491 -3.36 20.31 -13.63
N LEU A 492 -2.25 19.66 -13.96
CA LEU A 492 -1.88 19.30 -15.33
C LEU A 492 -1.63 17.80 -15.47
N GLY A 493 -1.88 17.26 -16.66
CA GLY A 493 -1.67 15.84 -16.95
C GLY A 493 -2.83 14.97 -16.49
N GLY A 494 -2.52 13.76 -16.09
CA GLY A 494 -3.49 12.78 -15.60
C GLY A 494 -3.28 11.38 -16.13
N ASN A 495 -3.94 10.43 -15.49
CA ASN A 495 -3.84 8.98 -15.74
C ASN A 495 -5.00 8.40 -16.59
N PRO A 496 -5.32 8.72 -17.68
CA PRO A 496 -6.43 9.17 -18.52
C PRO A 496 -7.53 10.00 -17.83
N LEU A 497 -7.70 9.91 -16.53
CA LEU A 497 -8.54 10.86 -15.79
C LEU A 497 -7.73 12.14 -15.60
N PRO A 498 -8.30 13.33 -15.85
CA PRO A 498 -7.52 14.57 -15.80
C PRO A 498 -7.17 14.96 -14.35
N ALA A 499 -5.96 15.47 -14.16
CA ALA A 499 -5.62 16.25 -12.99
C ALA A 499 -6.40 17.58 -13.02
N LEU A 500 -6.99 17.97 -11.90
CA LEU A 500 -7.92 19.10 -11.77
C LEU A 500 -7.60 19.90 -10.52
N PRO A 501 -7.97 21.21 -10.43
CA PRO A 501 -7.84 21.95 -9.20
C PRO A 501 -8.54 21.27 -8.01
N GLY A 502 -7.82 21.13 -6.91
CA GLY A 502 -8.26 20.40 -5.73
C GLY A 502 -8.14 18.90 -5.88
N TRP A 503 -8.91 18.13 -5.12
CA TRP A 503 -8.83 16.68 -5.18
C TRP A 503 -9.34 16.13 -6.54
N ASP A 504 -8.59 15.18 -7.11
CA ASP A 504 -8.97 14.46 -8.34
C ASP A 504 -8.55 12.98 -8.33
N TYR A 505 -9.01 12.21 -9.33
CA TYR A 505 -8.72 10.78 -9.45
C TYR A 505 -7.34 10.44 -10.02
N SER A 506 -6.50 11.41 -10.31
CA SER A 506 -5.14 11.20 -10.82
C SER A 506 -4.09 11.39 -9.74
N THR A 507 -4.27 12.43 -8.91
CA THR A 507 -3.25 12.88 -7.96
C THR A 507 -3.79 13.08 -6.53
N GLY A 508 -5.06 12.75 -6.29
CA GLY A 508 -5.67 12.92 -4.97
C GLY A 508 -5.63 14.37 -4.48
N LEU A 509 -5.16 14.59 -3.27
CA LEU A 509 -4.92 15.90 -2.67
C LEU A 509 -3.71 16.64 -3.26
N GLY A 510 -2.93 15.97 -4.13
CA GLY A 510 -1.65 16.46 -4.65
C GLY A 510 -0.44 15.90 -3.91
N THR A 511 0.72 16.55 -4.04
CA THR A 511 1.99 16.10 -3.47
C THR A 511 2.42 16.93 -2.27
N PHE A 512 3.22 16.36 -1.36
CA PHE A 512 3.62 17.08 -0.14
C PHE A 512 4.54 18.26 -0.43
N ASP A 513 4.21 19.43 0.14
CA ASP A 513 5.19 20.43 0.56
C ASP A 513 5.54 20.12 2.02
N ILE A 514 6.67 19.48 2.26
CA ILE A 514 7.00 18.93 3.60
C ILE A 514 7.20 20.05 4.62
N GLY A 515 7.73 21.22 4.19
CA GLY A 515 7.94 22.36 5.04
C GLY A 515 6.63 22.97 5.55
N LEU A 516 5.64 23.08 4.68
CA LEU A 516 4.30 23.54 5.04
C LEU A 516 3.55 22.48 5.85
N SER A 517 3.53 21.23 5.42
CA SER A 517 2.90 20.13 6.17
C SER A 517 3.41 20.04 7.61
N ALA A 518 4.73 20.22 7.81
CA ALA A 518 5.34 20.20 9.14
C ALA A 518 4.81 21.29 10.09
N THR A 519 4.32 22.40 9.54
CA THR A 519 3.83 23.54 10.33
C THR A 519 2.31 23.60 10.43
N ASP A 520 1.61 23.04 9.45
CA ASP A 520 0.17 23.22 9.26
C ASP A 520 -0.67 22.03 9.72
N ILE A 521 -0.15 20.83 9.62
CA ILE A 521 -0.89 19.58 9.85
C ILE A 521 -1.56 19.45 11.24
N LEU A 522 -1.34 20.35 12.17
CA LEU A 522 -1.92 20.35 13.51
C LEU A 522 -2.32 21.76 14.02
N LYS A 523 -2.51 22.73 13.14
CA LYS A 523 -3.08 24.02 13.54
C LYS A 523 -4.60 23.95 13.65
#